data_edb5a58573d2f2f361a36219bbe78b9a
#
_entry.id   edb5a58573d2f2f361a36219bbe78b9a
#
_cell.length_a   1.000
_cell.length_b   1.000
_cell.length_c   1.000
_cell.angle_alpha   90.00
_cell.angle_beta   90.00
_cell.angle_gamma   90.00
#
_symmetry.space_group_name_H-M   'P 1'
#
loop_
_entity.id
_entity.type
_entity.pdbx_description
1 polymer ?
#
loop_
_entity_poly.entity_id
_entity_poly.type
_entity_poly.pdbx_seq_one_letter_code
_entity_poly.pdbx_strand_id
1 'polypeptide(L)'
;MTQASKLARQVSLDEAWSSSAHSEICCLIYATQNGWKLPIRFEEIGVPDDWALIDFETNEQRSERFLSINPNGRIPALIDRARGITVAESGAILEYSAARFASPLLPPAHEDLQLHLQTKQWLYWQVSALGPSMGQAMYFQRIAKVRGHNDPFAIGRFIAEAERCLQMLDEQLASSGGPFVLGHRCTLADVACFPYCASAYWANVDISAMSHLLTWIEMLHQRLSFRTGLTLPFPRPAFFGPPYATPEEIEAEIARNAGQFSVISKSPS
;
A
#
# COMPACT_ATOMS: atom_id res chain seq x y z
N MET A 1 18.35 -6.83 -12.27
CA MET A 1 18.89 -5.82 -11.33
C MET A 1 17.87 -4.70 -11.23
N THR A 2 17.20 -4.55 -10.10
CA THR A 2 16.27 -3.46 -9.82
C THR A 2 17.07 -2.15 -9.77
N GLN A 3 16.71 -1.20 -10.63
CA GLN A 3 17.27 0.15 -10.56
C GLN A 3 16.75 0.77 -9.26
N ALA A 4 17.64 1.02 -8.30
CA ALA A 4 17.28 1.70 -7.06
C ALA A 4 16.67 3.07 -7.38
N SER A 5 15.69 3.50 -6.59
CA SER A 5 15.13 4.84 -6.73
C SER A 5 16.25 5.89 -6.67
N LYS A 6 16.23 6.82 -7.62
CA LYS A 6 17.10 8.00 -7.60
C LYS A 6 16.46 9.17 -6.85
N LEU A 7 15.17 9.07 -6.55
CA LEU A 7 14.36 10.11 -5.93
C LEU A 7 14.23 9.91 -4.43
N ALA A 8 14.21 8.66 -3.97
CA ALA A 8 13.96 8.30 -2.59
C ALA A 8 15.27 8.03 -1.82
N ARG A 9 15.39 8.59 -0.61
CA ARG A 9 16.53 8.40 0.29
C ARG A 9 16.06 7.87 1.65
N GLN A 10 16.77 6.86 2.16
CA GLN A 10 16.54 6.36 3.52
C GLN A 10 17.11 7.33 4.56
N VAL A 11 16.31 7.57 5.61
CA VAL A 11 16.71 8.30 6.82
C VAL A 11 16.26 7.50 8.04
N SER A 12 16.82 7.78 9.21
CA SER A 12 16.30 7.26 10.48
C SER A 12 15.01 7.99 10.88
N LEU A 13 14.24 7.41 11.79
CA LEU A 13 13.06 8.09 12.36
C LEU A 13 13.48 9.38 13.10
N ASP A 14 14.69 9.40 13.66
CA ASP A 14 15.25 10.59 14.32
C ASP A 14 15.52 11.72 13.34
N GLU A 15 15.96 11.40 12.14
CA GLU A 15 16.24 12.37 11.08
C GLU A 15 14.98 12.77 10.30
N ALA A 16 13.86 12.07 10.49
CA ALA A 16 12.63 12.29 9.74
C ALA A 16 12.12 13.75 9.82
N TRP A 17 12.43 14.46 10.91
CA TRP A 17 12.10 15.88 11.12
C TRP A 17 13.22 16.86 10.75
N SER A 18 14.39 16.36 10.37
CA SER A 18 15.55 17.22 10.14
C SER A 18 15.34 18.15 8.95
N SER A 19 15.60 19.45 9.15
CA SER A 19 15.59 20.45 8.08
C SER A 19 16.79 20.35 7.14
N SER A 20 17.84 19.60 7.53
CA SER A 20 19.01 19.31 6.68
C SER A 20 18.79 18.10 5.74
N ALA A 21 17.58 17.60 5.67
CA ALA A 21 17.21 16.44 4.88
C ALA A 21 17.28 16.72 3.36
N HIS A 22 17.37 15.64 2.58
CA HIS A 22 17.44 15.71 1.13
C HIS A 22 16.12 16.22 0.49
N SER A 23 14.98 15.94 1.13
CA SER A 23 13.66 16.29 0.64
C SER A 23 12.83 17.02 1.71
N GLU A 24 11.84 17.80 1.26
CA GLU A 24 10.82 18.38 2.13
C GLU A 24 9.88 17.33 2.71
N ILE A 25 9.76 16.17 2.07
CA ILE A 25 8.84 15.09 2.43
C ILE A 25 9.61 13.93 3.05
N CYS A 26 9.06 13.37 4.14
CA CYS A 26 9.50 12.09 4.69
C CYS A 26 8.32 11.15 4.84
N CYS A 27 8.41 9.97 4.21
CA CYS A 27 7.45 8.89 4.29
C CYS A 27 7.85 7.91 5.40
N LEU A 28 6.99 7.71 6.39
CA LEU A 28 7.18 6.70 7.45
C LEU A 28 6.47 5.43 7.00
N ILE A 29 7.22 4.42 6.60
CA ILE A 29 6.70 3.25 5.88
C ILE A 29 7.24 1.92 6.40
N TYR A 30 6.56 0.86 6.04
CA TYR A 30 7.04 -0.53 6.05
C TYR A 30 6.63 -1.19 4.73
N ALA A 31 7.28 -2.28 4.33
CA ALA A 31 6.96 -3.00 3.10
C ALA A 31 5.63 -3.76 3.24
N THR A 32 4.53 -3.05 3.07
CA THR A 32 3.15 -3.53 3.10
C THR A 32 2.33 -2.84 2.02
N GLN A 33 1.14 -3.35 1.74
CA GLN A 33 0.24 -2.80 0.72
C GLN A 33 -0.07 -1.31 0.93
N ASN A 34 -0.25 -0.88 2.18
CA ASN A 34 -0.45 0.55 2.48
C ASN A 34 0.84 1.36 2.41
N GLY A 35 1.97 0.77 2.86
CA GLY A 35 3.28 1.42 2.82
C GLY A 35 3.76 1.70 1.41
N TRP A 36 3.56 0.78 0.47
CA TRP A 36 3.96 0.91 -0.93
C TRP A 36 3.23 2.00 -1.71
N LYS A 37 2.04 2.42 -1.27
CA LYS A 37 1.30 3.51 -1.93
C LYS A 37 2.09 4.81 -2.01
N LEU A 38 2.86 5.13 -0.97
CA LEU A 38 3.60 6.40 -0.89
C LEU A 38 4.78 6.42 -1.86
N PRO A 39 5.73 5.47 -1.82
CA PRO A 39 6.83 5.47 -2.77
C PRO A 39 6.36 5.34 -4.22
N ILE A 40 5.34 4.52 -4.52
CA ILE A 40 4.74 4.48 -5.86
C ILE A 40 4.25 5.88 -6.26
N ARG A 41 3.54 6.56 -5.36
CA ARG A 41 2.99 7.88 -5.60
C ARG A 41 4.07 8.93 -5.90
N PHE A 42 5.15 8.97 -5.10
CA PHE A 42 6.21 9.96 -5.26
C PHE A 42 7.07 9.67 -6.50
N GLU A 43 7.38 8.43 -6.77
CA GLU A 43 8.03 8.00 -8.02
C GLU A 43 7.19 8.34 -9.26
N GLU A 44 5.86 8.16 -9.22
CA GLU A 44 4.97 8.44 -10.34
C GLU A 44 4.93 9.93 -10.73
N ILE A 45 5.09 10.81 -9.75
CA ILE A 45 5.09 12.27 -10.03
C ILE A 45 6.49 12.88 -10.10
N GLY A 46 7.54 12.08 -9.92
CA GLY A 46 8.92 12.55 -9.97
C GLY A 46 9.31 13.54 -8.86
N VAL A 47 8.66 13.46 -7.69
CA VAL A 47 8.98 14.31 -6.54
C VAL A 47 9.93 13.55 -5.62
N PRO A 48 11.09 14.13 -5.28
CA PRO A 48 12.01 13.53 -4.31
C PRO A 48 11.35 13.39 -2.93
N ASP A 49 11.59 12.24 -2.29
CA ASP A 49 11.16 11.98 -0.92
C ASP A 49 12.27 11.31 -0.11
N ASP A 50 12.27 11.56 1.20
CA ASP A 50 12.96 10.71 2.15
C ASP A 50 11.98 9.67 2.68
N TRP A 51 12.50 8.53 3.11
CA TRP A 51 11.68 7.54 3.81
C TRP A 51 12.40 7.00 5.04
N ALA A 52 11.63 6.77 6.11
CA ALA A 52 12.09 6.10 7.31
C ALA A 52 11.35 4.77 7.46
N LEU A 53 12.12 3.72 7.72
CA LEU A 53 11.57 2.42 8.08
C LEU A 53 10.96 2.52 9.48
N ILE A 54 9.72 2.10 9.62
CA ILE A 54 9.08 1.88 10.92
C ILE A 54 9.14 0.39 11.21
N ASP A 55 10.05 0.02 12.08
CA ASP A 55 10.37 -1.38 12.34
C ASP A 55 9.31 -2.07 13.20
N PHE A 56 8.60 -3.03 12.60
CA PHE A 56 7.58 -3.83 13.28
C PHE A 56 8.18 -4.90 14.21
N GLU A 57 9.44 -5.29 13.99
CA GLU A 57 10.11 -6.30 14.85
C GLU A 57 10.43 -5.71 16.21
N THR A 58 10.80 -4.44 16.25
CA THR A 58 11.04 -3.68 17.49
C THR A 58 9.78 -3.00 18.03
N ASN A 59 8.66 -3.15 17.34
CA ASN A 59 7.39 -2.50 17.70
C ASN A 59 7.44 -0.96 17.65
N GLU A 60 8.25 -0.40 16.77
CA GLU A 60 8.51 1.05 16.66
C GLU A 60 7.24 1.86 16.35
N GLN A 61 6.24 1.26 15.67
CA GLN A 61 4.92 1.87 15.44
C GLN A 61 4.15 2.17 16.74
N ARG A 62 4.62 1.68 17.90
CA ARG A 62 4.09 1.94 19.24
C ARG A 62 4.97 2.85 20.08
N SER A 63 6.09 3.31 19.54
CA SER A 63 6.94 4.27 20.22
C SER A 63 6.19 5.60 20.43
N GLU A 64 6.50 6.30 21.51
CA GLU A 64 5.96 7.64 21.79
C GLU A 64 6.14 8.58 20.59
N ARG A 65 7.31 8.51 19.96
CA ARG A 65 7.66 9.32 18.81
C ARG A 65 6.74 9.06 17.61
N PHE A 66 6.51 7.81 17.27
CA PHE A 66 5.60 7.50 16.16
C PHE A 66 4.14 7.80 16.53
N LEU A 67 3.72 7.51 17.76
CA LEU A 67 2.35 7.78 18.23
C LEU A 67 2.05 9.29 18.29
N SER A 68 3.03 10.15 18.46
CA SER A 68 2.83 11.61 18.35
C SER A 68 2.51 12.07 16.93
N ILE A 69 2.89 11.28 15.91
CA ILE A 69 2.59 11.53 14.49
C ILE A 69 1.27 10.86 14.10
N ASN A 70 1.10 9.60 14.49
CA ASN A 70 -0.09 8.81 14.25
C ASN A 70 -0.53 8.05 15.51
N PRO A 71 -1.51 8.56 16.26
CA PRO A 71 -1.98 7.94 17.49
C PRO A 71 -2.61 6.55 17.28
N ASN A 72 -3.02 6.21 16.04
CA ASN A 72 -3.47 4.86 15.69
C ASN A 72 -2.32 3.83 15.70
N GLY A 73 -1.05 4.27 15.63
CA GLY A 73 0.09 3.38 15.63
C GLY A 73 0.16 2.48 14.39
N ARG A 74 -0.20 3.01 13.23
CA ARG A 74 -0.18 2.31 11.95
C ARG A 74 0.57 3.11 10.89
N ILE A 75 1.29 2.42 10.04
CA ILE A 75 1.88 2.99 8.82
C ILE A 75 0.84 2.97 7.68
N PRO A 76 1.01 3.82 6.67
CA PRO A 76 2.01 4.88 6.56
C PRO A 76 1.63 6.15 7.32
N ALA A 77 2.64 6.98 7.55
CA ALA A 77 2.48 8.38 7.91
C ALA A 77 3.43 9.23 7.06
N LEU A 78 3.17 10.53 6.97
CA LEU A 78 3.95 11.47 6.19
C LEU A 78 4.28 12.71 7.03
N ILE A 79 5.49 13.22 6.87
CA ILE A 79 5.95 14.48 7.41
C ILE A 79 6.27 15.42 6.23
N ASP A 80 5.60 16.56 6.16
CA ASP A 80 6.01 17.69 5.31
C ASP A 80 6.79 18.69 6.17
N ARG A 81 8.11 18.64 6.05
CA ARG A 81 9.03 19.44 6.84
C ARG A 81 8.92 20.92 6.52
N ALA A 82 8.70 21.26 5.24
CA ALA A 82 8.60 22.64 4.79
C ALA A 82 7.38 23.36 5.36
N ARG A 83 6.32 22.59 5.68
CA ARG A 83 5.07 23.13 6.22
C ARG A 83 4.87 22.81 7.71
N GLY A 84 5.71 21.98 8.29
CA GLY A 84 5.55 21.52 9.67
C GLY A 84 4.28 20.69 9.87
N ILE A 85 3.86 19.92 8.84
CA ILE A 85 2.61 19.14 8.85
C ILE A 85 2.93 17.66 8.93
N THR A 86 2.13 16.94 9.74
CA THR A 86 2.09 15.47 9.71
C THR A 86 0.73 15.02 9.21
N VAL A 87 0.73 13.94 8.41
CA VAL A 87 -0.49 13.33 7.90
C VAL A 87 -0.43 11.82 8.12
N ALA A 88 -1.47 11.26 8.71
CA ALA A 88 -1.70 9.83 8.80
C ALA A 88 -2.86 9.43 7.88
N GLU A 89 -3.13 8.12 7.77
CA GLU A 89 -4.07 7.49 6.83
C GLU A 89 -3.61 7.57 5.37
N SER A 90 -3.42 6.40 4.74
CA SER A 90 -2.86 6.33 3.38
C SER A 90 -3.68 7.09 2.35
N GLY A 91 -5.01 7.09 2.47
CA GLY A 91 -5.90 7.85 1.59
C GLY A 91 -5.72 9.36 1.75
N ALA A 92 -5.69 9.85 3.00
CA ALA A 92 -5.48 11.28 3.30
C ALA A 92 -4.09 11.75 2.84
N ILE A 93 -3.05 10.92 2.99
CA ILE A 93 -1.70 11.22 2.51
C ILE A 93 -1.68 11.34 0.99
N LEU A 94 -2.36 10.46 0.27
CA LEU A 94 -2.46 10.51 -1.19
C LEU A 94 -3.16 11.80 -1.65
N GLU A 95 -4.28 12.18 -1.04
CA GLU A 95 -4.97 13.44 -1.34
C GLU A 95 -4.13 14.67 -1.01
N TYR A 96 -3.53 14.69 0.20
CA TYR A 96 -2.65 15.77 0.62
C TYR A 96 -1.50 15.97 -0.38
N SER A 97 -0.80 14.88 -0.72
CA SER A 97 0.33 14.94 -1.64
C SER A 97 -0.11 15.38 -3.05
N ALA A 98 -1.31 15.00 -3.50
CA ALA A 98 -1.85 15.43 -4.78
C ALA A 98 -2.11 16.94 -4.80
N ALA A 99 -2.71 17.48 -3.76
CA ALA A 99 -2.94 18.92 -3.62
C ALA A 99 -1.61 19.69 -3.45
N ARG A 100 -0.67 19.14 -2.66
CA ARG A 100 0.63 19.76 -2.36
C ARG A 100 1.50 19.95 -3.59
N PHE A 101 1.47 19.00 -4.52
CA PHE A 101 2.34 18.96 -5.69
C PHE A 101 1.57 19.12 -7.01
N ALA A 102 0.31 19.61 -6.98
CA ALA A 102 -0.54 19.79 -8.16
C ALA A 102 -0.52 18.58 -9.10
N SER A 103 -0.71 17.39 -8.53
CA SER A 103 -0.49 16.15 -9.23
C SER A 103 -1.61 15.79 -10.20
N PRO A 104 -1.28 15.31 -11.41
CA PRO A 104 -2.28 14.83 -12.35
C PRO A 104 -3.01 13.56 -11.90
N LEU A 105 -2.52 12.88 -10.86
CA LEU A 105 -3.16 11.67 -10.29
C LEU A 105 -4.47 11.98 -9.56
N LEU A 106 -4.72 13.24 -9.18
CA LEU A 106 -6.02 13.73 -8.75
C LEU A 106 -6.35 14.97 -9.59
N PRO A 107 -7.07 14.84 -10.70
CA PRO A 107 -7.43 15.96 -11.54
C PRO A 107 -8.12 17.06 -10.74
N PRO A 108 -7.79 18.34 -10.97
CA PRO A 108 -8.44 19.45 -10.26
C PRO A 108 -9.95 19.47 -10.51
N ALA A 109 -10.75 19.71 -9.47
CA ALA A 109 -12.21 19.71 -9.56
C ALA A 109 -12.75 20.79 -10.52
N HIS A 110 -12.01 21.88 -10.74
CA HIS A 110 -12.39 22.94 -11.67
C HIS A 110 -12.10 22.61 -13.14
N GLU A 111 -11.25 21.60 -13.41
CA GLU A 111 -10.97 21.13 -14.76
C GLU A 111 -11.88 19.95 -15.15
N ASP A 112 -12.05 18.97 -14.26
CA ASP A 112 -12.90 17.81 -14.46
C ASP A 112 -13.47 17.34 -13.11
N LEU A 113 -14.63 17.90 -12.75
CA LEU A 113 -15.30 17.57 -11.50
C LEU A 113 -15.70 16.10 -11.42
N GLN A 114 -16.14 15.51 -12.54
CA GLN A 114 -16.59 14.12 -12.57
C GLN A 114 -15.42 13.17 -12.29
N LEU A 115 -14.30 13.34 -12.99
CA LEU A 115 -13.12 12.50 -12.79
C LEU A 115 -12.50 12.73 -11.40
N HIS A 116 -12.51 13.97 -10.90
CA HIS A 116 -12.09 14.27 -9.52
C HIS A 116 -12.89 13.47 -8.50
N LEU A 117 -14.21 13.49 -8.59
CA LEU A 117 -15.11 12.80 -7.66
C LEU A 117 -14.99 11.28 -7.80
N GLN A 118 -14.90 10.76 -9.02
CA GLN A 118 -14.70 9.32 -9.26
C GLN A 118 -13.35 8.85 -8.69
N THR A 119 -12.28 9.62 -8.84
CA THR A 119 -10.97 9.29 -8.26
C THR A 119 -11.07 9.18 -6.73
N LYS A 120 -11.73 10.13 -6.08
CA LYS A 120 -11.96 10.09 -4.62
C LYS A 120 -12.87 8.94 -4.22
N GLN A 121 -13.92 8.66 -4.97
CA GLN A 121 -14.83 7.54 -4.71
C GLN A 121 -14.08 6.21 -4.70
N TRP A 122 -13.22 5.95 -5.69
CA TRP A 122 -12.41 4.74 -5.76
C TRP A 122 -11.33 4.70 -4.68
N LEU A 123 -10.74 5.84 -4.34
CA LEU A 123 -9.80 5.94 -3.22
C LEU A 123 -10.48 5.57 -1.90
N TYR A 124 -11.66 6.12 -1.62
CA TYR A 124 -12.41 5.81 -0.37
C TYR A 124 -12.94 4.38 -0.38
N TRP A 125 -13.38 3.86 -1.51
CA TRP A 125 -13.73 2.46 -1.64
C TRP A 125 -12.55 1.54 -1.34
N GLN A 126 -11.37 1.87 -1.84
CA GLN A 126 -10.16 1.09 -1.53
C GLN A 126 -9.86 1.08 -0.03
N VAL A 127 -9.97 2.23 0.64
CA VAL A 127 -9.68 2.36 2.07
C VAL A 127 -10.74 1.67 2.94
N SER A 128 -12.01 1.73 2.54
CA SER A 128 -13.13 1.22 3.35
C SER A 128 -13.54 -0.22 3.05
N ALA A 129 -13.31 -0.72 1.85
CA ALA A 129 -13.75 -2.05 1.42
C ALA A 129 -12.58 -2.96 1.02
N LEU A 130 -11.88 -2.66 -0.09
CA LEU A 130 -10.82 -3.52 -0.62
C LEU A 130 -9.70 -3.75 0.38
N GLY A 131 -9.15 -2.66 0.96
CA GLY A 131 -8.03 -2.73 1.89
C GLY A 131 -8.31 -3.57 3.13
N PRO A 132 -9.40 -3.28 3.88
CA PRO A 132 -9.79 -4.09 5.03
C PRO A 132 -10.06 -5.55 4.71
N SER A 133 -10.79 -5.84 3.64
CA SER A 133 -11.15 -7.21 3.27
C SER A 133 -9.93 -8.03 2.91
N MET A 134 -9.06 -7.51 2.04
CA MET A 134 -7.79 -8.13 1.67
C MET A 134 -6.86 -8.27 2.89
N GLY A 135 -6.76 -7.23 3.71
CA GLY A 135 -5.93 -7.26 4.92
C GLY A 135 -6.35 -8.33 5.92
N GLN A 136 -7.65 -8.52 6.14
CA GLN A 136 -8.17 -9.58 6.99
C GLN A 136 -7.99 -10.96 6.35
N ALA A 137 -8.24 -11.11 5.04
CA ALA A 137 -7.96 -12.37 4.34
C ALA A 137 -6.49 -12.78 4.50
N MET A 138 -5.55 -11.86 4.27
CA MET A 138 -4.11 -12.07 4.49
C MET A 138 -3.79 -12.46 5.93
N TYR A 139 -4.37 -11.76 6.92
CA TYR A 139 -4.12 -12.02 8.32
C TYR A 139 -4.58 -13.43 8.73
N PHE A 140 -5.82 -13.77 8.46
CA PHE A 140 -6.37 -15.09 8.87
C PHE A 140 -5.72 -16.24 8.11
N GLN A 141 -5.41 -16.06 6.84
CA GLN A 141 -4.80 -17.11 6.01
C GLN A 141 -3.31 -17.34 6.31
N ARG A 142 -2.55 -16.28 6.59
CA ARG A 142 -1.09 -16.37 6.69
C ARG A 142 -0.55 -16.21 8.11
N ILE A 143 -1.20 -15.43 8.95
CA ILE A 143 -0.67 -15.07 10.28
C ILE A 143 -1.41 -15.80 11.38
N ALA A 144 -2.73 -15.66 11.47
CA ALA A 144 -3.52 -16.29 12.52
C ALA A 144 -3.39 -17.82 12.50
N LYS A 145 -3.45 -18.43 11.32
CA LYS A 145 -3.32 -19.88 11.12
C LYS A 145 -2.00 -20.43 11.67
N VAL A 146 -0.87 -19.78 11.38
CA VAL A 146 0.46 -20.20 11.87
C VAL A 146 0.57 -20.05 13.39
N ARG A 147 -0.24 -19.16 14.00
CA ARG A 147 -0.33 -18.98 15.46
C ARG A 147 -1.31 -19.94 16.16
N GLY A 148 -1.83 -20.91 15.43
CA GLY A 148 -2.79 -21.89 15.96
C GLY A 148 -4.24 -21.40 15.98
N HIS A 149 -4.53 -20.22 15.44
CA HIS A 149 -5.89 -19.67 15.27
C HIS A 149 -6.40 -20.01 13.88
N ASN A 150 -7.03 -21.15 13.73
CA ASN A 150 -7.64 -21.57 12.47
C ASN A 150 -9.17 -21.43 12.57
N ASP A 151 -9.71 -20.33 12.08
CA ASP A 151 -11.14 -20.06 12.02
C ASP A 151 -11.63 -20.14 10.57
N PRO A 152 -12.20 -21.28 10.14
CA PRO A 152 -12.67 -21.46 8.76
C PRO A 152 -13.76 -20.47 8.36
N PHE A 153 -14.61 -20.03 9.29
CA PHE A 153 -15.67 -19.06 9.01
C PHE A 153 -15.08 -17.69 8.70
N ALA A 154 -14.17 -17.20 9.56
CA ALA A 154 -13.50 -15.91 9.33
C ALA A 154 -12.68 -15.92 8.04
N ILE A 155 -11.92 -17.00 7.81
CA ILE A 155 -11.13 -17.19 6.57
C ILE A 155 -12.06 -17.12 5.35
N GLY A 156 -13.10 -17.95 5.30
CA GLY A 156 -14.02 -18.00 4.16
C GLY A 156 -14.74 -16.67 3.93
N ARG A 157 -15.21 -16.02 5.00
CA ARG A 157 -15.88 -14.72 4.92
C ARG A 157 -15.00 -13.63 4.30
N PHE A 158 -13.75 -13.49 4.77
CA PHE A 158 -12.86 -12.42 4.28
C PHE A 158 -12.31 -12.71 2.89
N ILE A 159 -12.06 -13.98 2.55
CA ILE A 159 -11.69 -14.36 1.18
C ILE A 159 -12.85 -14.02 0.22
N ALA A 160 -14.07 -14.42 0.53
CA ALA A 160 -15.23 -14.15 -0.32
C ALA A 160 -15.48 -12.64 -0.53
N GLU A 161 -15.30 -11.82 0.53
CA GLU A 161 -15.46 -10.37 0.39
C GLU A 161 -14.29 -9.74 -0.39
N ALA A 162 -13.06 -10.23 -0.21
CA ALA A 162 -11.92 -9.80 -1.01
C ALA A 162 -12.12 -10.15 -2.50
N GLU A 163 -12.58 -11.38 -2.79
CA GLU A 163 -12.90 -11.83 -4.15
C GLU A 163 -13.98 -10.95 -4.79
N ARG A 164 -15.06 -10.65 -4.07
CA ARG A 164 -16.12 -9.75 -4.54
C ARG A 164 -15.57 -8.35 -4.87
N CYS A 165 -14.67 -7.83 -4.05
CA CYS A 165 -14.03 -6.54 -4.31
C CYS A 165 -13.16 -6.59 -5.56
N LEU A 166 -12.36 -7.63 -5.74
CA LEU A 166 -11.50 -7.79 -6.92
C LEU A 166 -12.33 -8.00 -8.19
N GLN A 167 -13.42 -8.77 -8.12
CA GLN A 167 -14.36 -8.94 -9.24
C GLN A 167 -14.98 -7.61 -9.65
N MET A 168 -15.43 -6.79 -8.69
CA MET A 168 -15.98 -5.46 -8.98
C MET A 168 -14.95 -4.54 -9.66
N LEU A 169 -13.67 -4.64 -9.28
CA LEU A 169 -12.61 -3.88 -9.93
C LEU A 169 -12.31 -4.40 -11.35
N ASP A 170 -12.35 -5.72 -11.58
CA ASP A 170 -12.22 -6.32 -12.91
C ASP A 170 -13.32 -5.82 -13.85
N GLU A 171 -14.60 -5.80 -13.40
CA GLU A 171 -15.74 -5.28 -14.13
C GLU A 171 -15.61 -3.77 -14.43
N GLN A 172 -15.10 -3.00 -13.47
CA GLN A 172 -14.81 -1.58 -13.69
C GLN A 172 -13.73 -1.39 -14.75
N LEU A 173 -12.64 -2.16 -14.71
CA LEU A 173 -11.58 -2.10 -15.71
C LEU A 173 -12.09 -2.49 -17.10
N ALA A 174 -12.96 -3.50 -17.19
CA ALA A 174 -13.61 -3.90 -18.45
C ALA A 174 -14.43 -2.77 -19.07
N SER A 175 -15.06 -1.93 -18.25
CA SER A 175 -15.98 -0.86 -18.69
C SER A 175 -15.34 0.52 -18.74
N SER A 176 -14.12 0.70 -18.23
CA SER A 176 -13.47 2.01 -18.08
C SER A 176 -13.15 2.72 -19.41
N GLY A 177 -13.08 1.97 -20.51
CA GLY A 177 -12.71 2.49 -21.83
C GLY A 177 -11.23 2.78 -22.02
N GLY A 178 -10.38 2.37 -21.07
CA GLY A 178 -8.92 2.58 -21.12
C GLY A 178 -8.17 1.61 -20.22
N PRO A 179 -6.83 1.76 -20.12
CA PRO A 179 -6.00 0.80 -19.39
C PRO A 179 -6.00 1.01 -17.86
N PHE A 180 -6.67 2.06 -17.33
CA PHE A 180 -6.68 2.39 -15.91
C PHE A 180 -8.10 2.29 -15.33
N VAL A 181 -8.22 2.30 -14.02
CA VAL A 181 -9.52 2.22 -13.31
C VAL A 181 -10.53 3.25 -13.82
N LEU A 182 -10.06 4.44 -14.19
CA LEU A 182 -10.91 5.54 -14.68
C LEU A 182 -10.57 5.95 -16.11
N GLY A 183 -10.32 4.99 -17.00
CA GLY A 183 -10.11 5.21 -18.42
C GLY A 183 -8.64 5.40 -18.80
N HIS A 184 -8.30 6.51 -19.46
CA HIS A 184 -7.00 6.68 -20.09
C HIS A 184 -5.92 7.29 -19.20
N ARG A 185 -6.25 7.69 -17.98
CA ARG A 185 -5.32 8.36 -17.04
C ARG A 185 -5.09 7.51 -15.80
N CYS A 186 -3.83 7.32 -15.44
CA CYS A 186 -3.48 6.82 -14.10
C CYS A 186 -3.91 7.86 -13.06
N THR A 187 -4.60 7.42 -12.02
CA THR A 187 -5.12 8.27 -10.94
C THR A 187 -4.72 7.74 -9.57
N LEU A 188 -5.08 8.44 -8.50
CA LEU A 188 -4.92 7.93 -7.14
C LEU A 188 -5.69 6.62 -6.91
N ALA A 189 -6.74 6.33 -7.68
CA ALA A 189 -7.45 5.06 -7.64
C ALA A 189 -6.51 3.89 -7.98
N ASP A 190 -5.72 4.04 -9.05
CA ASP A 190 -4.75 3.03 -9.48
C ASP A 190 -3.65 2.83 -8.45
N VAL A 191 -3.07 3.92 -7.95
CA VAL A 191 -2.03 3.89 -6.92
C VAL A 191 -2.51 3.23 -5.63
N ALA A 192 -3.75 3.51 -5.22
CA ALA A 192 -4.30 2.98 -3.97
C ALA A 192 -4.67 1.50 -4.06
N CYS A 193 -5.25 1.06 -5.19
CA CYS A 193 -5.74 -0.31 -5.38
C CYS A 193 -4.62 -1.29 -5.70
N PHE A 194 -3.64 -0.88 -6.51
CA PHE A 194 -2.63 -1.76 -7.08
C PHE A 194 -1.89 -2.65 -6.06
N PRO A 195 -1.35 -2.13 -4.93
CA PRO A 195 -0.59 -2.99 -4.01
C PRO A 195 -1.40 -4.15 -3.43
N TYR A 196 -2.69 -3.93 -3.20
CA TYR A 196 -3.59 -4.98 -2.71
C TYR A 196 -3.92 -5.99 -3.79
N CYS A 197 -4.24 -5.54 -4.99
CA CYS A 197 -4.57 -6.40 -6.13
C CYS A 197 -3.36 -7.27 -6.53
N ALA A 198 -2.18 -6.68 -6.63
CA ALA A 198 -0.95 -7.40 -6.91
C ALA A 198 -0.61 -8.45 -5.84
N SER A 199 -1.13 -8.29 -4.61
CA SER A 199 -0.93 -9.23 -3.50
C SER A 199 -2.10 -10.23 -3.33
N ALA A 200 -2.93 -10.46 -4.35
CA ALA A 200 -4.06 -11.40 -4.29
C ALA A 200 -3.61 -12.82 -3.88
N TYR A 201 -2.46 -13.26 -4.37
CA TYR A 201 -1.83 -14.51 -3.96
C TYR A 201 -1.63 -14.61 -2.44
N TRP A 202 -1.16 -13.53 -1.80
CA TRP A 202 -0.92 -13.52 -0.36
C TRP A 202 -2.21 -13.60 0.45
N ALA A 203 -3.31 -13.08 -0.09
CA ALA A 203 -4.66 -13.20 0.47
C ALA A 203 -5.31 -14.57 0.19
N ASN A 204 -4.68 -15.41 -0.65
CA ASN A 204 -5.24 -16.67 -1.16
C ASN A 204 -6.55 -16.47 -1.93
N VAL A 205 -6.62 -15.40 -2.70
CA VAL A 205 -7.72 -15.13 -3.62
C VAL A 205 -7.30 -15.49 -5.04
N ASP A 206 -8.08 -16.36 -5.67
CA ASP A 206 -7.85 -16.72 -7.08
C ASP A 206 -8.43 -15.65 -8.01
N ILE A 207 -7.55 -15.01 -8.78
CA ILE A 207 -7.90 -14.00 -9.77
C ILE A 207 -7.71 -14.49 -11.21
N SER A 208 -7.47 -15.78 -11.42
CA SER A 208 -7.15 -16.35 -12.74
C SER A 208 -8.24 -16.12 -13.80
N ALA A 209 -9.49 -15.98 -13.40
CA ALA A 209 -10.63 -15.66 -14.27
C ALA A 209 -10.84 -14.16 -14.50
N MET A 210 -10.12 -13.28 -13.78
CA MET A 210 -10.27 -11.81 -13.82
C MET A 210 -9.29 -11.20 -14.84
N SER A 211 -9.61 -11.34 -16.13
CA SER A 211 -8.66 -11.04 -17.20
C SER A 211 -8.28 -9.56 -17.32
N HIS A 212 -9.20 -8.64 -17.02
CA HIS A 212 -8.93 -7.19 -17.06
C HIS A 212 -8.07 -6.77 -15.88
N LEU A 213 -8.34 -7.33 -14.69
CA LEU A 213 -7.56 -7.11 -13.50
C LEU A 213 -6.12 -7.62 -13.67
N LEU A 214 -5.93 -8.82 -14.22
CA LEU A 214 -4.60 -9.37 -14.51
C LEU A 214 -3.83 -8.49 -15.49
N THR A 215 -4.46 -8.06 -16.58
CA THR A 215 -3.85 -7.17 -17.57
C THR A 215 -3.43 -5.84 -16.95
N TRP A 216 -4.28 -5.25 -16.09
CA TRP A 216 -4.00 -4.00 -15.40
C TRP A 216 -2.87 -4.16 -14.38
N ILE A 217 -2.85 -5.26 -13.60
CA ILE A 217 -1.75 -5.55 -12.66
C ILE A 217 -0.42 -5.66 -13.43
N GLU A 218 -0.38 -6.43 -14.51
CA GLU A 218 0.83 -6.62 -15.31
C GLU A 218 1.31 -5.29 -15.91
N MET A 219 0.39 -4.52 -16.51
CA MET A 219 0.71 -3.20 -17.08
C MET A 219 1.31 -2.26 -16.03
N LEU A 220 0.73 -2.17 -14.83
CA LEU A 220 1.25 -1.31 -13.76
C LEU A 220 2.57 -1.86 -13.19
N HIS A 221 2.73 -3.17 -13.11
CA HIS A 221 3.98 -3.78 -12.67
C HIS A 221 5.15 -3.47 -13.63
N GLN A 222 4.87 -3.25 -14.91
CA GLN A 222 5.89 -2.83 -15.89
C GLN A 222 6.25 -1.35 -15.79
N ARG A 223 5.40 -0.50 -15.19
CA ARG A 223 5.72 0.93 -14.99
C ARG A 223 6.85 1.08 -13.98
N LEU A 224 7.86 1.89 -14.34
CA LEU A 224 9.05 2.07 -13.50
C LEU A 224 8.72 2.53 -12.09
N SER A 225 7.83 3.51 -11.94
CA SER A 225 7.38 4.07 -10.65
C SER A 225 6.73 3.03 -9.74
N PHE A 226 5.85 2.19 -10.27
CA PHE A 226 5.20 1.11 -9.52
C PHE A 226 6.20 0.04 -9.12
N ARG A 227 7.03 -0.41 -10.06
CA ARG A 227 8.07 -1.40 -9.80
C ARG A 227 9.10 -0.91 -8.78
N THR A 228 9.57 0.33 -8.90
CA THR A 228 10.51 0.95 -7.95
C THR A 228 9.87 1.09 -6.58
N GLY A 229 8.65 1.61 -6.50
CA GLY A 229 7.93 1.79 -5.24
C GLY A 229 7.71 0.49 -4.46
N LEU A 230 7.51 -0.64 -5.15
CA LEU A 230 7.39 -1.96 -4.52
C LEU A 230 8.71 -2.48 -3.90
N THR A 231 9.85 -1.88 -4.23
CA THR A 231 11.14 -2.27 -3.63
C THR A 231 11.44 -1.53 -2.32
N LEU A 232 10.63 -0.55 -1.94
CA LEU A 232 10.84 0.27 -0.75
C LEU A 232 9.91 -0.10 0.42
N PRO A 233 10.43 -0.11 1.65
CA PRO A 233 11.82 0.06 2.07
C PRO A 233 12.71 -1.15 1.73
N PHE A 234 12.11 -2.29 1.43
CA PHE A 234 12.75 -3.51 0.95
C PHE A 234 11.74 -4.35 0.15
N PRO A 235 12.20 -5.17 -0.82
CA PRO A 235 11.31 -5.99 -1.64
C PRO A 235 10.71 -7.15 -0.84
N ARG A 236 9.45 -7.50 -1.14
CA ARG A 236 8.74 -8.66 -0.57
C ARG A 236 8.07 -9.48 -1.67
N PRO A 237 8.85 -10.17 -2.50
CA PRO A 237 8.34 -10.91 -3.66
C PRO A 237 7.34 -12.02 -3.28
N ALA A 238 7.45 -12.58 -2.08
CA ALA A 238 6.52 -13.59 -1.56
C ALA A 238 5.05 -13.14 -1.57
N PHE A 239 4.78 -11.85 -1.49
CA PHE A 239 3.41 -11.33 -1.52
C PHE A 239 2.75 -11.49 -2.89
N PHE A 240 3.55 -11.54 -3.94
CA PHE A 240 3.08 -11.70 -5.32
C PHE A 240 3.02 -13.16 -5.77
N GLY A 241 3.62 -14.08 -5.00
CA GLY A 241 3.66 -15.50 -5.33
C GLY A 241 4.52 -15.85 -6.55
N PRO A 242 4.37 -17.07 -7.09
CA PRO A 242 5.08 -17.45 -8.32
C PRO A 242 4.60 -16.60 -9.52
N PRO A 243 5.49 -16.22 -10.46
CA PRO A 243 6.92 -16.56 -10.53
C PRO A 243 7.85 -15.61 -9.75
N TYR A 244 7.33 -14.69 -8.95
CA TYR A 244 8.10 -13.64 -8.27
C TYR A 244 8.86 -14.15 -7.05
N ALA A 245 8.40 -15.27 -6.43
CA ALA A 245 9.04 -15.89 -5.29
C ALA A 245 8.99 -17.43 -5.38
N THR A 246 10.02 -18.08 -4.79
CA THR A 246 10.06 -19.53 -4.63
C THR A 246 9.19 -19.98 -3.45
N PRO A 247 8.80 -21.27 -3.38
CA PRO A 247 8.08 -21.80 -2.22
C PRO A 247 8.81 -21.56 -0.90
N GLU A 248 10.14 -21.68 -0.87
CA GLU A 248 10.97 -21.48 0.31
C GLU A 248 10.95 -20.02 0.78
N GLU A 249 11.01 -19.05 -0.17
CA GLU A 249 10.90 -17.62 0.15
C GLU A 249 9.52 -17.28 0.71
N ILE A 250 8.46 -17.92 0.18
CA ILE A 250 7.09 -17.74 0.66
C ILE A 250 6.94 -18.28 2.09
N GLU A 251 7.46 -19.47 2.38
CA GLU A 251 7.44 -20.06 3.72
C GLU A 251 8.23 -19.21 4.74
N ALA A 252 9.42 -18.75 4.36
CA ALA A 252 10.22 -17.87 5.19
C ALA A 252 9.49 -16.55 5.51
N GLU A 253 8.78 -15.99 4.54
CA GLU A 253 7.99 -14.77 4.72
C GLU A 253 6.78 -14.98 5.64
N ILE A 254 6.10 -16.15 5.56
CA ILE A 254 5.02 -16.52 6.46
C ILE A 254 5.55 -16.60 7.90
N ALA A 255 6.69 -17.26 8.11
CA ALA A 255 7.31 -17.39 9.43
C ALA A 255 7.71 -16.02 10.02
N ARG A 256 8.29 -15.13 9.22
CA ARG A 256 8.65 -13.77 9.63
C ARG A 256 7.43 -12.98 10.09
N ASN A 257 6.35 -12.98 9.31
CA ASN A 257 5.11 -12.27 9.67
C ASN A 257 4.46 -12.83 10.93
N ALA A 258 4.50 -14.13 11.13
CA ALA A 258 3.98 -14.76 12.35
C ALA A 258 4.72 -14.28 13.60
N GLY A 259 6.03 -14.04 13.51
CA GLY A 259 6.86 -13.47 14.58
C GLY A 259 6.52 -12.00 14.89
N GLN A 260 6.42 -11.16 13.88
CA GLN A 260 6.20 -9.70 14.01
C GLN A 260 4.90 -9.31 14.73
N PHE A 261 3.85 -10.10 14.60
CA PHE A 261 2.56 -9.84 15.24
C PHE A 261 2.39 -10.52 16.62
N SER A 262 3.42 -11.20 17.15
CA SER A 262 3.34 -11.89 18.45
C SER A 262 3.16 -10.94 19.63
N VAL A 263 3.53 -9.68 19.49
CA VAL A 263 3.50 -8.67 20.56
C VAL A 263 2.08 -8.10 20.80
N ILE A 264 1.16 -8.23 19.83
CA ILE A 264 -0.20 -7.67 19.93
C ILE A 264 -1.11 -8.48 20.88
N SER A 265 -0.74 -9.73 21.21
CA SER A 265 -1.57 -10.66 22.00
C SER A 265 -1.37 -10.60 23.52
N LYS A 266 -0.51 -9.73 24.03
CA LYS A 266 -0.45 -9.48 25.47
C LYS A 266 -1.43 -8.36 25.81
N SER A 267 -2.70 -8.75 26.05
CA SER A 267 -3.64 -7.91 26.80
C SER A 267 -2.99 -7.58 28.15
N PRO A 268 -3.00 -6.34 28.63
CA PRO A 268 -2.67 -6.09 30.02
C PRO A 268 -3.65 -6.88 30.88
N SER A 269 -3.09 -7.74 31.74
CA SER A 269 -3.81 -8.42 32.82
C SER A 269 -4.36 -7.44 33.81
#